data_3c650a116581642e74e59e91ee146da3
#
_entry.id   3c650a116581642e74e59e91ee146da3
#
_cell.length_a   1.000
_cell.length_b   1.000
_cell.length_c   1.000
_cell.angle_alpha   90.00
_cell.angle_beta   90.00
_cell.angle_gamma   90.00
#
_symmetry.space_group_name_H-M   'P 1'
#
loop_
_entity.id
_entity.type
_entity.pdbx_description
1 polymer ?
#
loop_
_entity_poly.entity_id
_entity_poly.type
_entity_poly.pdbx_seq_one_letter_code
_entity_poly.pdbx_strand_id
1 'polypeptide(L)'
;MFGTCAGMILLAKTLIGYEEAHIGAMDITVERNAFGRQKDSFEATLSMKGVGEEFIGVFIRAPYVVNVADDVEVLSTHGDRMVAVKQNQFLAASFHPELTDDHRVTAYFVEMVKEVKMKKVV
;
A
#
# COMPACT_ATOMS: atom_id res chain seq x y z
N MET A 1 1.93 6.03 -9.44
CA MET A 1 2.77 4.83 -9.21
C MET A 1 2.13 3.96 -8.14
N PHE A 2 2.16 2.68 -8.33
CA PHE A 2 1.60 1.71 -7.40
C PHE A 2 2.71 0.79 -6.89
N GLY A 3 2.96 0.82 -5.59
CA GLY A 3 3.96 -0.04 -4.95
C GLY A 3 3.32 -1.08 -4.06
N THR A 4 3.55 -2.36 -4.32
CA THR A 4 3.09 -3.45 -3.48
C THR A 4 4.28 -4.06 -2.75
N CYS A 5 4.13 -4.41 -1.49
CA CYS A 5 5.15 -5.05 -0.65
C CYS A 5 6.50 -4.30 -0.72
N ALA A 6 7.50 -4.82 -1.44
CA ALA A 6 8.78 -4.14 -1.65
C ALA A 6 8.62 -2.76 -2.30
N GLY A 7 7.61 -2.61 -3.17
CA GLY A 7 7.29 -1.31 -3.77
C GLY A 7 6.83 -0.28 -2.75
N MET A 8 6.12 -0.68 -1.72
CA MET A 8 5.76 0.21 -0.61
C MET A 8 7.03 0.72 0.09
N ILE A 9 8.00 -0.15 0.29
CA ILE A 9 9.29 0.21 0.90
C ILE A 9 10.01 1.25 0.05
N LEU A 10 10.01 1.08 -1.27
CA LEU A 10 10.66 2.01 -2.20
C LEU A 10 9.99 3.39 -2.18
N LEU A 11 8.68 3.46 -2.03
CA LEU A 11 7.94 4.72 -2.06
C LEU A 11 8.03 5.49 -0.75
N ALA A 12 8.30 4.84 0.38
CA ALA A 12 8.30 5.46 1.69
C ALA A 12 9.46 6.44 1.86
N LYS A 13 9.19 7.60 2.45
CA LYS A 13 10.25 8.55 2.84
C LYS A 13 11.09 8.03 3.99
N THR A 14 10.48 7.30 4.91
CA THR A 14 11.16 6.83 6.12
C THR A 14 10.99 5.34 6.29
N LEU A 15 12.10 4.65 6.53
CA LEU A 15 12.12 3.22 6.86
C LEU A 15 12.69 3.06 8.25
N ILE A 16 11.99 2.36 9.12
CA ILE A 16 12.48 2.11 10.48
C ILE A 16 13.77 1.30 10.41
N GLY A 17 14.83 1.81 11.03
CA GLY A 17 16.13 1.16 11.04
C GLY A 17 17.05 1.46 9.86
N TYR A 18 16.61 2.32 8.94
CA TYR A 18 17.39 2.70 7.75
C TYR A 18 17.45 4.21 7.62
N GLU A 19 18.61 4.74 7.23
CA GLU A 19 18.80 6.17 7.14
C GLU A 19 18.36 6.79 5.83
N GLU A 20 18.33 6.00 4.75
CA GLU A 20 18.03 6.51 3.42
C GLU A 20 16.77 5.91 2.83
N ALA A 21 15.94 6.76 2.24
CA ALA A 21 14.83 6.36 1.41
C ALA A 21 15.33 6.03 0.00
N HIS A 22 14.67 5.11 -0.68
CA HIS A 22 15.03 4.77 -2.07
C HIS A 22 14.43 5.77 -3.05
N ILE A 23 13.10 5.81 -3.18
CA ILE A 23 12.42 6.82 -4.01
C ILE A 23 11.91 7.97 -3.15
N GLY A 24 11.32 7.65 -1.99
CA GLY A 24 10.89 8.64 -1.02
C GLY A 24 9.75 9.53 -1.49
N ALA A 25 8.83 9.01 -2.30
CA ALA A 25 7.77 9.79 -2.92
C ALA A 25 6.54 9.97 -2.04
N MET A 26 6.35 9.13 -1.03
CA MET A 26 5.19 9.18 -0.14
C MET A 26 5.61 9.53 1.29
N ASP A 27 4.84 10.40 1.92
CA ASP A 27 5.09 10.84 3.31
C ASP A 27 4.59 9.81 4.31
N ILE A 28 5.16 8.62 4.24
CA ILE A 28 4.85 7.49 5.11
C ILE A 28 6.11 6.93 5.74
N THR A 29 5.94 6.34 6.93
CA THR A 29 6.98 5.59 7.62
C THR A 29 6.62 4.12 7.59
N VAL A 30 7.53 3.28 7.13
CA VAL A 30 7.30 1.86 6.91
C VAL A 30 8.25 1.03 7.77
N GLU A 31 7.72 -0.06 8.33
CA GLU A 31 8.50 -1.06 9.04
C GLU A 31 8.50 -2.36 8.23
N ARG A 32 9.69 -2.91 8.00
CA ARG A 32 9.84 -4.16 7.26
C ARG A 32 9.61 -5.36 8.18
N ASN A 33 9.06 -6.45 7.61
CA ASN A 33 8.84 -7.72 8.31
C ASN A 33 8.03 -7.57 9.60
N ALA A 34 7.05 -6.69 9.58
CA ALA A 34 6.36 -6.26 10.78
C ALA A 34 5.28 -7.21 11.26
N PHE A 35 4.88 -8.19 10.43
CA PHE A 35 3.79 -9.11 10.77
C PHE A 35 4.26 -10.37 11.50
N GLY A 36 5.46 -10.34 12.07
CA GLY A 36 5.97 -11.37 12.95
C GLY A 36 6.99 -12.28 12.29
N ARG A 37 7.85 -12.86 13.15
CA ARG A 37 9.00 -13.64 12.72
C ARG A 37 8.65 -15.00 12.13
N GLN A 38 7.46 -15.51 12.45
CA GLN A 38 7.13 -16.90 12.20
C GLN A 38 6.23 -17.10 10.99
N LYS A 39 5.75 -16.03 10.39
CA LYS A 39 4.86 -16.14 9.24
C LYS A 39 5.46 -15.42 8.05
N ASP A 40 6.04 -16.18 7.14
CA ASP A 40 6.53 -15.63 5.89
C ASP A 40 5.38 -15.21 4.97
N SER A 41 4.22 -15.89 5.10
CA SER A 41 3.06 -15.55 4.30
C SER A 41 1.75 -15.85 5.03
N PHE A 42 0.71 -15.08 4.73
CA PHE A 42 -0.65 -15.33 5.23
C PHE A 42 -1.66 -14.60 4.34
N GLU A 43 -2.92 -15.00 4.47
CA GLU A 43 -4.03 -14.32 3.81
C GLU A 43 -4.94 -13.70 4.86
N ALA A 44 -5.55 -12.56 4.53
CA ALA A 44 -6.52 -11.90 5.37
C ALA A 44 -7.66 -11.31 4.55
N THR A 45 -8.86 -11.33 5.10
CA THR A 45 -9.99 -10.65 4.50
C THR A 45 -9.94 -9.17 4.88
N LEU A 46 -9.97 -8.29 3.88
CA LEU A 46 -9.79 -6.87 4.04
C LEU A 46 -10.97 -6.09 3.47
N SER A 47 -11.14 -4.87 3.99
CA SER A 47 -12.01 -3.86 3.39
C SER A 47 -11.13 -2.68 2.99
N MET A 48 -11.37 -2.09 1.83
CA MET A 48 -10.57 -0.98 1.33
C MET A 48 -11.48 0.10 0.76
N LYS A 49 -11.25 1.35 1.18
CA LYS A 49 -11.99 2.50 0.65
C LYS A 49 -11.85 2.59 -0.87
N GLY A 50 -12.96 2.77 -1.56
CA GLY A 50 -12.98 2.90 -3.01
C GLY A 50 -12.87 1.58 -3.76
N VAL A 51 -12.62 0.48 -3.07
CA VAL A 51 -12.48 -0.86 -3.68
C VAL A 51 -13.63 -1.76 -3.27
N GLY A 52 -13.94 -1.81 -1.98
CA GLY A 52 -15.02 -2.62 -1.46
C GLY A 52 -14.62 -3.44 -0.25
N GLU A 53 -15.55 -4.27 0.20
CA GLU A 53 -15.38 -5.11 1.37
C GLU A 53 -15.07 -6.54 0.97
N GLU A 54 -14.56 -7.30 1.93
CA GLU A 54 -14.36 -8.75 1.81
C GLU A 54 -13.52 -9.20 0.61
N PHE A 55 -12.40 -8.53 0.37
CA PHE A 55 -11.42 -9.05 -0.56
C PHE A 55 -10.27 -9.72 0.19
N ILE A 56 -9.59 -10.67 -0.47
CA ILE A 56 -8.49 -11.41 0.14
C ILE A 56 -7.18 -10.68 -0.16
N GLY A 57 -6.47 -10.29 0.91
CA GLY A 57 -5.12 -9.78 0.79
C GLY A 57 -4.12 -10.88 1.06
N VAL A 58 -3.18 -11.09 0.15
CA VAL A 58 -2.09 -12.05 0.31
C VAL A 58 -0.85 -11.30 0.75
N PHE A 59 -0.33 -11.66 1.92
CA PHE A 59 0.83 -11.02 2.53
C PHE A 59 2.01 -11.98 2.52
N ILE A 60 3.14 -11.56 1.96
CA ILE A 60 4.37 -12.34 1.92
C ILE A 60 5.48 -11.46 2.48
N ARG A 61 5.97 -11.78 3.68
CA ARG A 61 6.99 -10.98 4.38
C ARG A 61 6.69 -9.49 4.31
N ALA A 62 5.45 -9.16 4.55
CA ALA A 62 4.92 -7.85 4.23
C ALA A 62 5.41 -6.76 5.19
N PRO A 63 5.76 -5.59 4.67
CA PRO A 63 5.93 -4.40 5.49
C PRO A 63 4.57 -3.86 5.90
N TYR A 64 4.56 -2.93 6.85
CA TYR A 64 3.35 -2.16 7.08
C TYR A 64 3.70 -0.70 7.37
N VAL A 65 2.71 0.17 7.19
CA VAL A 65 2.87 1.59 7.47
C VAL A 65 2.62 1.83 8.95
N VAL A 66 3.55 2.51 9.62
CA VAL A 66 3.44 2.83 11.04
C VAL A 66 3.07 4.28 11.29
N ASN A 67 3.30 5.16 10.33
CA ASN A 67 2.95 6.57 10.45
C ASN A 67 2.71 7.18 9.07
N VAL A 68 1.79 8.14 8.99
CA VAL A 68 1.44 8.86 7.77
C VAL A 68 1.32 10.35 8.04
N ALA A 69 1.62 11.16 7.04
CA ALA A 69 1.38 12.59 7.10
C ALA A 69 -0.12 12.89 6.90
N ASP A 70 -0.53 14.13 7.17
CA ASP A 70 -1.94 14.52 7.15
C ASP A 70 -2.61 14.38 5.77
N ASP A 71 -1.83 14.51 4.70
CA ASP A 71 -2.34 14.40 3.33
C ASP A 71 -2.32 12.99 2.77
N VAL A 72 -1.94 12.00 3.57
CA VAL A 72 -1.98 10.60 3.18
C VAL A 72 -3.29 9.98 3.64
N GLU A 73 -4.01 9.36 2.71
CA GLU A 73 -5.26 8.67 3.01
C GLU A 73 -4.99 7.19 3.30
N VAL A 74 -5.47 6.72 4.46
CA VAL A 74 -5.42 5.29 4.81
C VAL A 74 -6.64 4.61 4.20
N LEU A 75 -6.41 3.67 3.30
CA LEU A 75 -7.47 2.99 2.57
C LEU A 75 -7.87 1.65 3.20
N SER A 76 -6.95 0.97 3.84
CA SER A 76 -7.20 -0.32 4.45
C SER A 76 -6.29 -0.56 5.65
N THR A 77 -6.83 -1.26 6.65
CA THR A 77 -6.08 -1.66 7.84
C THR A 77 -6.28 -3.16 8.08
N HIS A 78 -5.28 -3.77 8.73
CA HIS A 78 -5.37 -5.13 9.23
C HIS A 78 -5.00 -5.09 10.71
N GLY A 79 -6.02 -5.23 11.59
CA GLY A 79 -5.82 -4.94 13.00
C GLY A 79 -5.45 -3.46 13.17
N ASP A 80 -4.38 -3.19 13.89
CA ASP A 80 -3.89 -1.82 14.14
C ASP A 80 -2.94 -1.33 13.06
N ARG A 81 -2.69 -2.13 12.03
CA ARG A 81 -1.68 -1.83 11.01
C ARG A 81 -2.31 -1.30 9.75
N MET A 82 -1.68 -0.25 9.20
CA MET A 82 -2.11 0.34 7.93
C MET A 82 -1.48 -0.47 6.78
N VAL A 83 -2.32 -1.03 5.91
CA VAL A 83 -1.87 -1.94 4.86
C VAL A 83 -2.13 -1.43 3.45
N ALA A 84 -2.85 -0.33 3.30
CA ALA A 84 -2.99 0.36 2.01
C ALA A 84 -3.15 1.85 2.26
N VAL A 85 -2.37 2.65 1.56
CA VAL A 85 -2.36 4.11 1.69
C VAL A 85 -2.23 4.77 0.33
N LYS A 86 -2.77 5.98 0.23
CA LYS A 86 -2.75 6.78 -1.00
C LYS A 86 -2.32 8.19 -0.69
N GLN A 87 -1.46 8.74 -1.54
CA GLN A 87 -1.08 10.15 -1.51
C GLN A 87 -0.90 10.63 -2.95
N ASN A 88 -1.71 11.61 -3.38
CA ASN A 88 -1.69 12.11 -4.76
C ASN A 88 -1.86 10.95 -5.76
N GLN A 89 -0.90 10.76 -6.63
CA GLN A 89 -0.90 9.70 -7.65
C GLN A 89 -0.20 8.41 -7.20
N PHE A 90 0.18 8.34 -5.93
CA PHE A 90 0.88 7.18 -5.39
C PHE A 90 -0.06 6.32 -4.57
N LEU A 91 0.00 5.03 -4.79
CA LEU A 91 -0.72 4.02 -4.04
C LEU A 91 0.27 2.99 -3.54
N ALA A 92 0.20 2.65 -2.28
CA ALA A 92 1.05 1.63 -1.68
C ALA A 92 0.22 0.62 -0.91
N ALA A 93 0.56 -0.65 -1.05
CA ALA A 93 -0.11 -1.74 -0.36
C ALA A 93 0.90 -2.74 0.20
N SER A 94 0.59 -3.28 1.38
CA SER A 94 1.41 -4.31 2.02
C SER A 94 1.19 -5.69 1.39
N PHE A 95 0.04 -5.91 0.78
CA PHE A 95 -0.36 -7.19 0.21
C PHE A 95 -0.11 -7.22 -1.30
N HIS A 96 -0.24 -8.42 -1.86
CA HIS A 96 -0.01 -8.69 -3.29
C HIS A 96 -1.35 -8.91 -4.01
N PRO A 97 -1.97 -7.87 -4.58
CA PRO A 97 -3.24 -8.05 -5.29
C PRO A 97 -3.11 -8.92 -6.54
N GLU A 98 -1.92 -8.98 -7.13
CA GLU A 98 -1.68 -9.79 -8.31
C GLU A 98 -1.74 -11.30 -8.06
N LEU A 99 -1.70 -11.73 -6.80
CA LEU A 99 -1.74 -13.15 -6.43
C LEU A 99 -3.15 -13.69 -6.21
N THR A 100 -4.17 -12.87 -6.46
CA THR A 100 -5.58 -13.30 -6.38
C THR A 100 -6.27 -13.02 -7.71
N ASP A 101 -7.43 -13.65 -7.91
CA ASP A 101 -8.27 -13.40 -9.09
C ASP A 101 -9.14 -12.16 -8.93
N ASP A 102 -9.05 -11.48 -7.80
CA ASP A 102 -9.80 -10.26 -7.52
C ASP A 102 -9.03 -9.05 -8.05
N HIS A 103 -9.54 -8.44 -9.10
CA HIS A 103 -8.87 -7.32 -9.78
C HIS A 103 -9.33 -5.94 -9.29
N ARG A 104 -10.10 -5.87 -8.20
CA ARG A 104 -10.66 -4.58 -7.73
C ARG A 104 -9.60 -3.57 -7.33
N VAL A 105 -8.52 -4.00 -6.69
CA VAL A 105 -7.42 -3.09 -6.29
C VAL A 105 -6.69 -2.56 -7.52
N THR A 106 -6.41 -3.43 -8.48
CA THR A 106 -5.76 -3.03 -9.73
C THR A 106 -6.65 -2.07 -10.51
N ALA A 107 -7.96 -2.33 -10.56
CA ALA A 107 -8.92 -1.43 -11.21
C ALA A 107 -8.94 -0.06 -10.54
N TYR A 108 -8.86 -0.02 -9.23
CA TYR A 108 -8.78 1.23 -8.47
C TYR A 108 -7.56 2.05 -8.90
N PHE A 109 -6.40 1.42 -9.01
CA PHE A 109 -5.19 2.11 -9.46
C PHE A 109 -5.32 2.60 -10.90
N VAL A 110 -5.92 1.81 -11.78
CA VAL A 110 -6.16 2.23 -13.18
C VAL A 110 -7.02 3.51 -13.22
N GLU A 111 -8.04 3.60 -12.38
CA GLU A 111 -8.86 4.82 -12.29
C GLU A 111 -8.04 6.01 -11.79
N MET A 112 -7.13 5.83 -10.85
CA MET A 112 -6.20 6.87 -10.42
C MET A 112 -5.36 7.40 -11.58
N VAL A 113 -4.85 6.51 -12.42
CA VAL A 113 -4.04 6.88 -13.60
C VAL A 113 -4.88 7.68 -14.58
N LYS A 114 -6.11 7.27 -14.82
CA LYS A 114 -7.04 8.00 -15.70
C LYS A 114 -7.31 9.41 -15.21
N GLU A 115 -7.53 9.60 -13.91
CA GLU A 115 -7.74 10.91 -13.31
C GLU A 115 -6.55 11.84 -13.52
N VAL A 116 -5.34 11.34 -13.33
CA VAL A 116 -4.12 12.11 -13.54
C VAL A 116 -3.99 12.54 -15.00
N LYS A 117 -4.26 11.62 -15.94
CA LYS A 117 -4.22 11.94 -17.38
C LYS A 117 -5.24 12.99 -17.76
N MET A 118 -6.45 12.90 -17.24
CA MET A 118 -7.51 13.90 -17.52
C MET A 118 -7.11 15.28 -17.04
N LYS A 119 -6.48 15.38 -15.87
CA LYS A 119 -6.01 16.66 -15.34
C LYS A 119 -4.89 17.28 -16.18
N LYS A 120 -4.08 16.46 -16.85
CA LYS A 120 -2.98 16.94 -17.70
C LYS A 120 -3.41 17.38 -19.08
N VAL A 121 -4.58 16.99 -19.53
CA VAL A 121 -5.09 17.30 -20.87
C VAL A 121 -5.79 18.65 -20.92
N VAL A 122 -6.12 19.23 -19.80
CA VAL A 122 -6.82 20.50 -19.69
C VAL A 122 -5.88 21.68 -19.88
#